data_ee4d363754fbc372f9221a1732df3b89
#
_entry.id   ee4d363754fbc372f9221a1732df3b89
#
_cell.length_a   1.000
_cell.length_b   1.000
_cell.length_c   1.000
_cell.angle_alpha   90.00
_cell.angle_beta   90.00
_cell.angle_gamma   90.00
#
_symmetry.space_group_name_H-M   'P 1'
#
loop_
_entity.id
_entity.type
_entity.pdbx_description
1 polymer ?
#
loop_
_entity_poly.entity_id
_entity_poly.type
_entity_poly.pdbx_seq_one_letter_code
_entity_poly.pdbx_strand_id
1 'polypeptide(L)'
;CYYAYAADLMARTCRALSETEGDTYSQKAEQYEQLFQNIKAEWQSRYLNSTKVPTQATQCGYLMALRYKLLPDEASISRTRSYLHRAIMNNGYKLNTGFLGTAILNQTLTENGYNDDAYTLLLQRNDPSWLYSVDQGATTIWERWNSYTVAKGFGPVSMNSFNHYAYGAVAEWMFQYMAGIMPSEEQPGFKHFFLQPNPDTRNVLRYSQKRITEVDADF
;
A
#
# COMPACT_ATOMS: atom_id res chain seq x y z
N CYS A 1 10.53 -3.58 -10.00
CA CYS A 1 10.08 -3.63 -8.60
C CYS A 1 9.33 -4.93 -8.30
N TYR A 2 8.26 -5.25 -9.03
CA TYR A 2 7.42 -6.43 -8.77
C TYR A 2 8.19 -7.76 -8.84
N TYR A 3 9.15 -7.89 -9.76
CA TYR A 3 10.00 -9.08 -9.85
C TYR A 3 10.85 -9.28 -8.58
N ALA A 4 11.40 -8.19 -8.03
CA ALA A 4 12.10 -8.26 -6.74
C ALA A 4 11.15 -8.71 -5.61
N TYR A 5 9.96 -8.13 -5.53
CA TYR A 5 8.94 -8.54 -4.55
C TYR A 5 8.55 -10.02 -4.69
N ALA A 6 8.37 -10.51 -5.91
CA ALA A 6 8.06 -11.92 -6.14
C ALA A 6 9.19 -12.84 -5.67
N ALA A 7 10.46 -12.45 -5.89
CA ALA A 7 11.61 -13.20 -5.39
C ALA A 7 11.69 -13.22 -3.86
N ASP A 8 11.47 -12.07 -3.20
CA ASP A 8 11.41 -11.98 -1.73
C ASP A 8 10.28 -12.85 -1.16
N LEU A 9 9.09 -12.78 -1.76
CA LEU A 9 7.95 -13.57 -1.34
C LEU A 9 8.20 -15.08 -1.49
N MET A 10 8.84 -15.51 -2.60
CA MET A 10 9.23 -16.90 -2.80
C MET A 10 10.28 -17.36 -1.79
N ALA A 11 11.27 -16.52 -1.47
CA ALA A 11 12.25 -16.83 -0.42
C ALA A 11 11.58 -17.07 0.94
N ARG A 12 10.67 -16.18 1.33
CA ARG A 12 9.91 -16.30 2.60
C ARG A 12 9.01 -17.54 2.60
N THR A 13 8.31 -17.81 1.51
CA THR A 13 7.48 -19.02 1.36
C THR A 13 8.32 -20.28 1.50
N CYS A 14 9.48 -20.35 0.82
CA CYS A 14 10.37 -21.50 0.93
C CYS A 14 10.95 -21.66 2.35
N ARG A 15 11.26 -20.57 3.07
CA ARG A 15 11.68 -20.64 4.49
C ARG A 15 10.57 -21.27 5.36
N ALA A 16 9.34 -20.81 5.21
CA ALA A 16 8.23 -21.37 5.97
C ALA A 16 8.02 -22.88 5.67
N LEU A 17 8.14 -23.27 4.41
CA LEU A 17 8.03 -24.68 4.02
C LEU A 17 9.22 -25.53 4.51
N SER A 18 10.41 -24.95 4.66
CA SER A 18 11.58 -25.70 5.12
C SER A 18 11.44 -26.19 6.56
N GLU A 19 10.60 -25.57 7.37
CA GLU A 19 10.31 -26.02 8.74
C GLU A 19 9.58 -27.37 8.79
N THR A 20 8.81 -27.69 7.74
CA THR A 20 7.98 -28.91 7.68
C THR A 20 8.42 -29.89 6.60
N GLU A 21 8.99 -29.40 5.49
CA GLU A 21 9.28 -30.18 4.27
C GLU A 21 10.78 -30.42 4.05
N GLY A 22 11.64 -29.80 4.87
CA GLY A 22 13.08 -30.09 4.96
C GLY A 22 13.98 -29.35 3.98
N ASP A 23 15.24 -29.81 3.85
CA ASP A 23 16.39 -29.08 3.29
C ASP A 23 16.23 -28.62 1.83
N THR A 24 15.42 -29.27 1.03
CA THR A 24 15.17 -28.85 -0.35
C THR A 24 14.58 -27.44 -0.44
N TYR A 25 13.72 -27.09 0.52
CA TYR A 25 13.13 -25.74 0.58
C TYR A 25 14.09 -24.72 1.18
N SER A 26 14.98 -25.12 2.08
CA SER A 26 16.06 -24.25 2.57
C SER A 26 16.96 -23.77 1.43
N GLN A 27 17.39 -24.68 0.57
CA GLN A 27 18.21 -24.33 -0.60
C GLN A 27 17.46 -23.42 -1.60
N LYS A 28 16.17 -23.68 -1.83
CA LYS A 28 15.35 -22.81 -2.68
C LYS A 28 15.17 -21.42 -2.06
N ALA A 29 15.02 -21.33 -0.75
CA ALA A 29 14.94 -20.04 -0.04
C ALA A 29 16.21 -19.20 -0.27
N GLU A 30 17.39 -19.80 -0.16
CA GLU A 30 18.66 -19.14 -0.44
C GLU A 30 18.79 -18.69 -1.90
N GLN A 31 18.36 -19.52 -2.86
CA GLN A 31 18.35 -19.18 -4.28
C GLN A 31 17.46 -17.96 -4.58
N TYR A 32 16.25 -17.91 -4.01
CA TYR A 32 15.33 -16.78 -4.21
C TYR A 32 15.79 -15.53 -3.47
N GLU A 33 16.41 -15.66 -2.30
CA GLU A 33 17.05 -14.54 -1.61
C GLU A 33 18.18 -13.95 -2.46
N GLN A 34 19.06 -14.78 -3.00
CA GLN A 34 20.13 -14.33 -3.90
C GLN A 34 19.55 -13.66 -5.16
N LEU A 35 18.46 -14.22 -5.72
CA LEU A 35 17.77 -13.61 -6.86
C LEU A 35 17.22 -12.23 -6.49
N PHE A 36 16.59 -12.08 -5.32
CA PHE A 36 16.15 -10.78 -4.83
C PHE A 36 17.28 -9.77 -4.74
N GLN A 37 18.42 -10.15 -4.16
CA GLN A 37 19.57 -9.27 -4.02
C GLN A 37 20.16 -8.86 -5.39
N ASN A 38 20.23 -9.79 -6.34
CA ASN A 38 20.69 -9.51 -7.70
C ASN A 38 19.75 -8.51 -8.42
N ILE A 39 18.44 -8.74 -8.34
CA ILE A 39 17.45 -7.83 -8.92
C ILE A 39 17.53 -6.46 -8.27
N LYS A 40 17.65 -6.41 -6.93
CA LYS A 40 17.78 -5.16 -6.17
C LYS A 40 19.02 -4.38 -6.60
N ALA A 41 20.18 -5.03 -6.69
CA ALA A 41 21.43 -4.39 -7.11
C ALA A 41 21.31 -3.81 -8.53
N GLU A 42 20.77 -4.59 -9.47
CA GLU A 42 20.54 -4.14 -10.85
C GLU A 42 19.53 -2.99 -10.92
N TRP A 43 18.44 -3.07 -10.13
CA TRP A 43 17.47 -1.98 -10.04
C TRP A 43 18.10 -0.70 -9.49
N GLN A 44 18.92 -0.80 -8.44
CA GLN A 44 19.64 0.34 -7.87
C GLN A 44 20.59 0.99 -8.87
N SER A 45 21.31 0.17 -9.64
CA SER A 45 22.22 0.64 -10.69
C SER A 45 21.49 1.44 -11.78
N ARG A 46 20.31 0.98 -12.19
CA ARG A 46 19.57 1.58 -13.32
C ARG A 46 18.66 2.75 -12.93
N TYR A 47 18.07 2.70 -11.75
CA TYR A 47 16.96 3.56 -11.38
C TYR A 47 17.20 4.51 -10.21
N LEU A 48 18.39 4.46 -9.60
CA LEU A 48 18.76 5.46 -8.61
C LEU A 48 19.67 6.53 -9.22
N ASN A 49 19.42 7.77 -8.83
CA ASN A 49 20.29 8.90 -9.16
C ASN A 49 21.54 8.96 -8.23
N SER A 50 22.37 9.96 -8.39
CA SER A 50 23.58 10.17 -7.56
C SER A 50 23.28 10.34 -6.07
N THR A 51 22.09 10.79 -5.68
CA THR A 51 21.65 10.91 -4.29
C THR A 51 20.92 9.68 -3.78
N LYS A 52 20.94 8.57 -4.54
CA LYS A 52 20.29 7.29 -4.21
C LYS A 52 18.78 7.39 -4.06
N VAL A 53 18.13 8.23 -4.86
CA VAL A 53 16.69 8.39 -4.94
C VAL A 53 16.21 7.89 -6.31
N PRO A 54 15.01 7.27 -6.41
CA PRO A 54 14.47 6.82 -7.69
C PRO A 54 14.40 7.94 -8.73
N THR A 55 14.86 7.66 -9.94
CA THR A 55 14.80 8.58 -11.09
C THR A 55 13.39 8.75 -11.62
N GLN A 56 12.51 7.77 -11.40
CA GLN A 56 11.08 7.85 -11.69
C GLN A 56 10.39 8.70 -10.62
N ALA A 57 10.36 10.01 -10.83
CA ALA A 57 9.84 11.01 -9.88
C ALA A 57 8.30 11.04 -9.85
N THR A 58 7.68 9.90 -9.56
CA THR A 58 6.22 9.74 -9.48
C THR A 58 5.83 9.17 -8.12
N GLN A 59 4.57 9.36 -7.71
CA GLN A 59 4.04 8.71 -6.50
C GLN A 59 4.33 7.20 -6.54
N CYS A 60 4.04 6.53 -7.65
CA CYS A 60 4.22 5.08 -7.80
C CYS A 60 5.70 4.68 -7.76
N GLY A 61 6.61 5.45 -8.36
CA GLY A 61 8.04 5.16 -8.37
C GLY A 61 8.66 5.20 -6.97
N TYR A 62 8.36 6.23 -6.19
CA TYR A 62 8.81 6.34 -4.80
C TYR A 62 8.19 5.27 -3.91
N LEU A 63 6.89 5.07 -4.06
CA LEU A 63 6.10 4.11 -3.31
C LEU A 63 6.63 2.67 -3.45
N MET A 64 6.83 2.20 -4.68
CA MET A 64 7.33 0.84 -4.94
C MET A 64 8.76 0.64 -4.45
N ALA A 65 9.61 1.68 -4.53
CA ALA A 65 10.97 1.60 -4.02
C ALA A 65 11.01 1.41 -2.49
N LEU A 66 10.12 2.09 -1.78
CA LEU A 66 9.95 1.95 -0.32
C LEU A 66 9.34 0.59 0.03
N ARG A 67 8.19 0.26 -0.54
CA ARG A 67 7.41 -0.94 -0.19
C ARG A 67 8.19 -2.23 -0.44
N TYR A 68 8.93 -2.30 -1.54
CA TYR A 68 9.67 -3.51 -1.92
C TYR A 68 11.13 -3.50 -1.47
N LYS A 69 11.50 -2.61 -0.53
CA LYS A 69 12.82 -2.56 0.13
C LYS A 69 13.99 -2.47 -0.86
N LEU A 70 13.80 -1.69 -1.94
CA LEU A 70 14.80 -1.59 -3.02
C LEU A 70 15.89 -0.56 -2.74
N LEU A 71 15.71 0.31 -1.76
CA LEU A 71 16.66 1.38 -1.41
C LEU A 71 17.86 0.82 -0.63
N PRO A 72 19.06 1.41 -0.80
CA PRO A 72 20.28 0.84 -0.25
C PRO A 72 20.49 1.12 1.24
N ASP A 73 20.01 2.26 1.75
CA ASP A 73 20.31 2.75 3.09
C ASP A 73 19.20 3.65 3.66
N GLU A 74 19.24 3.89 4.96
CA GLU A 74 18.25 4.71 5.67
C GLU A 74 18.22 6.16 5.16
N ALA A 75 19.34 6.71 4.73
CA ALA A 75 19.37 8.06 4.17
C ALA A 75 18.58 8.14 2.85
N SER A 76 18.67 7.10 2.01
CA SER A 76 17.90 6.97 0.78
C SER A 76 16.42 6.75 1.06
N ILE A 77 16.09 5.93 2.06
CA ILE A 77 14.71 5.72 2.54
C ILE A 77 14.12 7.05 3.02
N SER A 78 14.83 7.76 3.89
CA SER A 78 14.38 9.04 4.43
C SER A 78 14.15 10.10 3.35
N ARG A 79 15.04 10.19 2.36
CA ARG A 79 14.85 11.08 1.21
C ARG A 79 13.65 10.66 0.36
N THR A 80 13.54 9.37 0.04
CA THR A 80 12.48 8.86 -0.83
C THR A 80 11.10 9.03 -0.20
N ARG A 81 10.92 8.76 1.10
CA ARG A 81 9.65 9.01 1.80
C ARG A 81 9.27 10.50 1.80
N SER A 82 10.24 11.41 1.95
CA SER A 82 10.00 12.86 1.85
C SER A 82 9.61 13.29 0.43
N TYR A 83 10.15 12.65 -0.60
CA TYR A 83 9.75 12.89 -1.99
C TYR A 83 8.36 12.34 -2.29
N LEU A 84 8.00 11.17 -1.75
CA LEU A 84 6.65 10.62 -1.86
C LEU A 84 5.62 11.57 -1.23
N HIS A 85 5.85 12.02 0.00
CA HIS A 85 5.01 13.01 0.68
C HIS A 85 4.83 14.28 -0.18
N ARG A 86 5.93 14.85 -0.67
CA ARG A 86 5.87 16.05 -1.53
C ARG A 86 5.14 15.81 -2.84
N ALA A 87 5.31 14.63 -3.46
CA ALA A 87 4.60 14.29 -4.68
C ALA A 87 3.07 14.19 -4.47
N ILE A 88 2.65 13.70 -3.30
CA ILE A 88 1.24 13.65 -2.90
C ILE A 88 0.71 15.06 -2.62
N MET A 89 1.42 15.83 -1.81
CA MET A 89 1.04 17.21 -1.44
C MET A 89 0.94 18.11 -2.68
N ASN A 90 1.96 18.07 -3.56
CA ASN A 90 1.98 18.89 -4.79
C ASN A 90 0.90 18.49 -5.80
N ASN A 91 0.39 17.25 -5.73
CA ASN A 91 -0.77 16.78 -6.50
C ASN A 91 -2.11 17.08 -5.80
N GLY A 92 -2.12 17.96 -4.80
CA GLY A 92 -3.34 18.34 -4.07
C GLY A 92 -3.95 17.18 -3.28
N TYR A 93 -3.13 16.27 -2.77
CA TYR A 93 -3.56 15.05 -2.07
C TYR A 93 -4.51 14.20 -2.92
N LYS A 94 -4.18 14.04 -4.19
CA LYS A 94 -4.91 13.19 -5.13
C LYS A 94 -4.08 11.98 -5.52
N LEU A 95 -4.75 10.86 -5.77
CA LEU A 95 -4.12 9.62 -6.20
C LEU A 95 -3.55 9.74 -7.62
N ASN A 96 -2.34 9.24 -7.83
CA ASN A 96 -1.70 9.12 -9.14
C ASN A 96 -0.86 7.84 -9.21
N THR A 97 -1.46 6.70 -8.85
CA THR A 97 -0.74 5.44 -8.62
C THR A 97 -1.25 4.25 -9.44
N GLY A 98 -2.42 4.34 -10.06
CA GLY A 98 -3.06 3.20 -10.71
C GLY A 98 -3.34 2.04 -9.74
N PHE A 99 -3.77 0.89 -10.22
CA PHE A 99 -4.17 -0.25 -9.40
C PHE A 99 -3.03 -0.77 -8.51
N LEU A 100 -1.85 -0.97 -9.09
CA LEU A 100 -0.71 -1.56 -8.38
C LEU A 100 -0.18 -0.67 -7.26
N GLY A 101 -0.12 0.63 -7.50
CA GLY A 101 0.35 1.57 -6.50
C GLY A 101 -0.70 1.87 -5.44
N THR A 102 -1.97 2.03 -5.83
CA THR A 102 -3.06 2.34 -4.89
C THR A 102 -3.21 1.24 -3.83
N ALA A 103 -3.02 -0.03 -4.21
CA ALA A 103 -3.15 -1.16 -3.29
C ALA A 103 -2.14 -1.13 -2.12
N ILE A 104 -1.00 -0.48 -2.28
CA ILE A 104 0.08 -0.45 -1.27
C ILE A 104 0.35 0.96 -0.71
N LEU A 105 -0.37 1.98 -1.18
CA LEU A 105 -0.06 3.38 -0.88
C LEU A 105 -0.26 3.71 0.60
N ASN A 106 -1.46 3.47 1.12
CA ASN A 106 -1.81 3.90 2.47
C ASN A 106 -0.98 3.17 3.53
N GLN A 107 -0.74 1.84 3.35
CA GLN A 107 0.14 1.05 4.22
C GLN A 107 1.54 1.64 4.24
N THR A 108 2.11 1.88 3.06
CA THR A 108 3.48 2.42 2.95
C THR A 108 3.59 3.81 3.57
N LEU A 109 2.59 4.66 3.41
CA LEU A 109 2.58 5.98 4.05
C LEU A 109 2.58 5.87 5.57
N THR A 110 1.71 5.04 6.14
CA THR A 110 1.62 4.83 7.59
C THR A 110 2.92 4.25 8.15
N GLU A 111 3.48 3.22 7.52
CA GLU A 111 4.76 2.60 7.90
C GLU A 111 5.95 3.57 7.85
N ASN A 112 5.87 4.60 7.03
CA ASN A 112 6.91 5.62 6.88
C ASN A 112 6.64 6.93 7.64
N GLY A 113 5.64 6.93 8.55
CA GLY A 113 5.34 8.07 9.43
C GLY A 113 4.44 9.15 8.82
N TYR A 114 3.81 8.88 7.67
CA TYR A 114 2.88 9.79 6.99
C TYR A 114 1.43 9.33 7.10
N ASN A 115 1.01 8.95 8.31
CA ASN A 115 -0.35 8.48 8.58
C ASN A 115 -1.40 9.55 8.21
N ASP A 116 -1.11 10.82 8.43
CA ASP A 116 -1.99 11.94 8.08
C ASP A 116 -2.23 12.05 6.57
N ASP A 117 -1.21 11.76 5.75
CA ASP A 117 -1.35 11.73 4.29
C ASP A 117 -2.27 10.58 3.87
N ALA A 118 -2.13 9.40 4.49
CA ALA A 118 -2.97 8.25 4.21
C ALA A 118 -4.44 8.55 4.49
N TYR A 119 -4.75 9.18 5.62
CA TYR A 119 -6.11 9.63 5.92
C TYR A 119 -6.59 10.75 5.00
N THR A 120 -5.72 11.70 4.64
CA THR A 120 -6.08 12.78 3.72
C THR A 120 -6.47 12.23 2.36
N LEU A 121 -5.74 11.23 1.85
CA LEU A 121 -6.06 10.55 0.60
C LEU A 121 -7.37 9.78 0.69
N LEU A 122 -7.60 9.03 1.79
CA LEU A 122 -8.84 8.29 1.99
C LEU A 122 -10.06 9.23 2.00
N LEU A 123 -9.93 10.38 2.64
CA LEU A 123 -11.04 11.35 2.84
C LEU A 123 -11.15 12.40 1.73
N GLN A 124 -10.28 12.33 0.72
CA GLN A 124 -10.35 13.20 -0.46
C GLN A 124 -11.66 13.00 -1.23
N ARG A 125 -12.32 14.10 -1.64
CA ARG A 125 -13.58 14.07 -2.39
C ARG A 125 -13.46 14.51 -3.85
N ASN A 126 -12.30 15.03 -4.25
CA ASN A 126 -12.07 15.42 -5.64
C ASN A 126 -11.49 14.26 -6.44
N ASP A 127 -11.88 14.15 -7.71
CA ASP A 127 -11.33 13.17 -8.67
C ASP A 127 -9.80 13.35 -8.82
N PRO A 128 -9.00 12.28 -8.76
CA PRO A 128 -9.34 10.89 -8.43
C PRO A 128 -9.32 10.60 -6.92
N SER A 129 -10.36 9.98 -6.39
CA SER A 129 -10.44 9.52 -4.99
C SER A 129 -11.60 8.55 -4.76
N TRP A 130 -11.56 7.79 -3.65
CA TRP A 130 -12.64 6.87 -3.25
C TRP A 130 -13.96 7.60 -3.02
N LEU A 131 -13.93 8.69 -2.24
CA LEU A 131 -15.16 9.43 -1.91
C LEU A 131 -15.73 10.20 -3.10
N TYR A 132 -14.92 10.54 -4.11
CA TYR A 132 -15.44 11.09 -5.35
C TYR A 132 -16.42 10.10 -6.02
N SER A 133 -16.04 8.83 -6.16
CA SER A 133 -16.94 7.82 -6.73
C SER A 133 -18.21 7.65 -5.89
N VAL A 134 -18.10 7.67 -4.55
CA VAL A 134 -19.23 7.63 -3.63
C VAL A 134 -20.15 8.84 -3.84
N ASP A 135 -19.60 10.04 -3.96
CA ASP A 135 -20.37 11.28 -4.23
C ASP A 135 -21.06 11.25 -5.60
N GLN A 136 -20.55 10.44 -6.56
CA GLN A 136 -21.22 10.18 -7.84
C GLN A 136 -22.29 9.06 -7.77
N GLY A 137 -22.54 8.50 -6.59
CA GLY A 137 -23.56 7.47 -6.35
C GLY A 137 -23.04 6.02 -6.41
N ALA A 138 -21.73 5.80 -6.32
CA ALA A 138 -21.16 4.46 -6.29
C ALA A 138 -21.60 3.67 -5.05
N THR A 139 -22.07 2.46 -5.26
CA THR A 139 -22.36 1.46 -4.23
C THR A 139 -21.44 0.26 -4.31
N THR A 140 -20.56 0.26 -5.29
CA THR A 140 -19.54 -0.77 -5.56
C THR A 140 -18.20 -0.10 -5.87
N ILE A 141 -17.11 -0.85 -5.90
CA ILE A 141 -15.82 -0.34 -6.36
C ILE A 141 -15.80 -0.35 -7.89
N TRP A 142 -15.54 0.79 -8.48
CA TRP A 142 -15.47 0.98 -9.92
C TRP A 142 -14.04 0.82 -10.44
N GLU A 143 -13.91 0.44 -11.72
CA GLU A 143 -12.61 0.31 -12.39
C GLU A 143 -11.89 1.64 -12.55
N ARG A 144 -12.65 2.72 -12.73
CA ARG A 144 -12.13 4.09 -12.80
C ARG A 144 -12.85 4.95 -11.78
N TRP A 145 -12.15 5.92 -11.19
CA TRP A 145 -12.73 6.85 -10.23
C TRP A 145 -13.96 7.60 -10.77
N ASN A 146 -13.94 7.87 -12.07
CA ASN A 146 -14.98 8.60 -12.81
C ASN A 146 -15.70 7.72 -13.84
N SER A 147 -15.91 6.43 -13.54
CA SER A 147 -16.65 5.50 -14.41
C SER A 147 -18.05 6.00 -14.76
N TYR A 148 -18.68 6.71 -13.83
CA TYR A 148 -19.91 7.47 -14.01
C TYR A 148 -19.77 8.82 -13.32
N THR A 149 -20.38 9.85 -13.89
CA THR A 149 -20.56 11.13 -13.22
C THR A 149 -21.98 11.64 -13.41
N VAL A 150 -22.54 12.30 -12.39
CA VAL A 150 -23.88 12.89 -12.48
C VAL A 150 -23.97 13.90 -13.63
N ALA A 151 -22.88 14.60 -13.92
CA ALA A 151 -22.86 15.63 -14.95
C ALA A 151 -22.74 15.09 -16.40
N LYS A 152 -22.05 13.93 -16.59
CA LYS A 152 -21.72 13.42 -17.95
C LYS A 152 -22.26 12.02 -18.24
N GLY A 153 -22.85 11.33 -17.23
CA GLY A 153 -23.28 9.95 -17.37
C GLY A 153 -22.12 8.96 -17.36
N PHE A 154 -22.30 7.84 -18.06
CA PHE A 154 -21.31 6.75 -18.14
C PHE A 154 -20.06 7.14 -18.92
N GLY A 155 -18.92 6.71 -18.44
CA GLY A 155 -17.65 6.80 -19.14
C GLY A 155 -17.56 5.85 -20.36
N PRO A 156 -16.42 5.84 -21.08
CA PRO A 156 -16.21 4.94 -22.23
C PRO A 156 -16.41 3.48 -21.85
N VAL A 157 -16.99 2.68 -22.74
CA VAL A 157 -17.30 1.26 -22.50
C VAL A 157 -16.04 0.43 -22.23
N SER A 158 -14.92 0.79 -22.83
CA SER A 158 -13.63 0.16 -22.57
C SER A 158 -13.13 0.57 -21.18
N MET A 159 -12.69 -0.39 -20.37
CA MET A 159 -12.20 -0.16 -19.00
C MET A 159 -13.22 0.60 -18.14
N ASN A 160 -14.43 0.13 -18.07
CA ASN A 160 -15.51 0.78 -17.30
C ASN A 160 -16.40 -0.22 -16.56
N SER A 161 -15.77 -1.20 -15.89
CA SER A 161 -16.50 -2.11 -15.00
C SER A 161 -16.94 -1.41 -13.73
N PHE A 162 -18.17 -1.68 -13.30
CA PHE A 162 -18.74 -1.18 -12.04
C PHE A 162 -18.60 -2.18 -10.89
N ASN A 163 -17.94 -3.32 -11.12
CA ASN A 163 -17.57 -4.33 -10.13
C ASN A 163 -16.11 -4.71 -10.31
N HIS A 164 -15.19 -3.81 -9.96
CA HIS A 164 -13.75 -3.97 -10.11
C HIS A 164 -13.04 -3.78 -8.78
N TYR A 165 -12.55 -4.86 -8.18
CA TYR A 165 -12.07 -4.88 -6.79
C TYR A 165 -10.83 -4.03 -6.51
N ALA A 166 -10.00 -3.71 -7.51
CA ALA A 166 -8.62 -3.26 -7.31
C ALA A 166 -8.46 -2.06 -6.36
N TYR A 167 -9.28 -1.03 -6.49
CA TYR A 167 -9.24 0.12 -5.59
C TYR A 167 -9.82 -0.17 -4.19
N GLY A 168 -10.58 -1.26 -4.05
CA GLY A 168 -11.07 -1.75 -2.76
C GLY A 168 -9.97 -2.33 -1.86
N ALA A 169 -8.77 -2.55 -2.39
CA ALA A 169 -7.60 -2.98 -1.61
C ALA A 169 -7.26 -2.02 -0.44
N VAL A 170 -7.74 -0.77 -0.46
CA VAL A 170 -7.61 0.15 0.69
C VAL A 170 -8.23 -0.41 1.97
N ALA A 171 -9.18 -1.33 1.88
CA ALA A 171 -9.79 -1.99 3.03
C ALA A 171 -8.75 -2.76 3.87
N GLU A 172 -7.71 -3.34 3.25
CA GLU A 172 -6.60 -3.96 3.99
C GLU A 172 -5.94 -2.95 4.93
N TRP A 173 -5.65 -1.74 4.45
CA TRP A 173 -5.11 -0.69 5.31
C TRP A 173 -6.09 -0.27 6.40
N MET A 174 -7.39 -0.22 6.11
CA MET A 174 -8.41 0.12 7.12
C MET A 174 -8.45 -0.90 8.25
N PHE A 175 -8.34 -2.20 7.95
CA PHE A 175 -8.27 -3.24 8.97
C PHE A 175 -6.93 -3.27 9.69
N GLN A 176 -5.83 -3.31 8.95
CA GLN A 176 -4.50 -3.52 9.54
C GLN A 176 -3.95 -2.30 10.26
N TYR A 177 -4.23 -1.09 9.78
CA TYR A 177 -3.63 0.14 10.31
C TYR A 177 -4.64 1.05 11.01
N MET A 178 -5.80 1.34 10.41
CA MET A 178 -6.81 2.17 11.08
C MET A 178 -7.37 1.45 12.31
N ALA A 179 -7.89 0.24 12.14
CA ALA A 179 -8.37 -0.60 13.24
C ALA A 179 -7.23 -1.27 13.99
N GLY A 180 -6.06 -1.42 13.36
CA GLY A 180 -4.85 -1.94 13.97
C GLY A 180 -4.83 -3.45 14.17
N ILE A 181 -5.63 -4.21 13.41
CA ILE A 181 -5.73 -5.67 13.53
C ILE A 181 -4.74 -6.31 12.56
N MET A 182 -3.55 -6.66 13.04
CA MET A 182 -2.49 -7.24 12.22
C MET A 182 -2.14 -8.66 12.68
N PRO A 183 -2.21 -9.68 11.79
CA PRO A 183 -1.75 -11.01 12.12
C PRO A 183 -0.22 -11.03 12.30
N SER A 184 0.27 -11.87 13.21
CA SER A 184 1.70 -12.15 13.35
C SER A 184 2.17 -13.02 12.18
N GLU A 185 3.29 -12.65 11.56
CA GLU A 185 3.95 -13.51 10.55
C GLU A 185 4.57 -14.77 11.18
N GLU A 186 5.02 -14.69 12.43
CA GLU A 186 5.62 -15.81 13.17
C GLU A 186 4.58 -16.84 13.62
N GLN A 187 3.35 -16.40 13.86
CA GLN A 187 2.25 -17.26 14.28
C GLN A 187 1.01 -16.96 13.41
N PRO A 188 1.00 -17.44 12.14
CA PRO A 188 -0.03 -17.11 11.17
C PRO A 188 -1.39 -17.70 11.53
N GLY A 189 -2.44 -17.27 10.82
CA GLY A 189 -3.81 -17.71 11.01
C GLY A 189 -4.46 -17.14 12.26
N PHE A 190 -4.06 -15.93 12.66
CA PHE A 190 -4.54 -15.22 13.85
C PHE A 190 -4.33 -15.99 15.18
N LYS A 191 -3.44 -16.98 15.22
CA LYS A 191 -3.02 -17.60 16.47
C LYS A 191 -2.35 -16.60 17.42
N HIS A 192 -1.67 -15.63 16.84
CA HIS A 192 -1.21 -14.42 17.50
C HIS A 192 -1.45 -13.23 16.56
N PHE A 193 -1.93 -12.12 17.07
CA PHE A 193 -2.16 -10.90 16.34
C PHE A 193 -1.88 -9.68 17.23
N PHE A 194 -1.60 -8.56 16.57
CA PHE A 194 -1.40 -7.28 17.24
C PHE A 194 -2.68 -6.46 17.13
N LEU A 195 -3.02 -5.75 18.20
CA LEU A 195 -4.09 -4.77 18.21
C LEU A 195 -3.48 -3.39 18.46
N GLN A 196 -3.20 -2.67 17.38
CA GLN A 196 -2.50 -1.39 17.40
C GLN A 196 -3.17 -0.35 16.49
N PRO A 197 -4.30 0.24 16.91
CA PRO A 197 -5.00 1.24 16.11
C PRO A 197 -4.15 2.49 15.85
N ASN A 198 -4.24 3.02 14.63
CA ASN A 198 -3.68 4.32 14.25
C ASN A 198 -4.82 5.26 13.84
N PRO A 199 -5.56 5.87 14.78
CA PRO A 199 -6.68 6.73 14.47
C PRO A 199 -6.24 8.03 13.82
N ASP A 200 -7.17 8.68 13.09
CA ASP A 200 -6.95 10.05 12.61
C ASP A 200 -6.97 11.03 13.78
N THR A 201 -5.82 11.60 14.10
CA THR A 201 -5.66 12.52 15.22
C THR A 201 -5.97 13.98 14.87
N ARG A 202 -6.27 14.30 13.60
CA ARG A 202 -6.46 15.67 13.10
C ARG A 202 -7.86 16.24 13.35
N ASN A 203 -8.75 15.50 14.03
CA ASN A 203 -10.16 15.89 14.27
C ASN A 203 -11.00 16.15 13.00
N VAL A 204 -10.60 15.61 11.85
CA VAL A 204 -11.30 15.77 10.58
C VAL A 204 -12.58 14.93 10.54
N LEU A 205 -12.57 13.77 11.20
CA LEU A 205 -13.72 12.88 11.34
C LEU A 205 -14.45 13.18 12.65
N ARG A 206 -15.36 14.14 12.65
CA ARG A 206 -16.19 14.48 13.84
C ARG A 206 -17.04 13.29 14.34
N TYR A 207 -17.24 12.25 13.54
CA TYR A 207 -17.98 11.04 13.91
C TYR A 207 -17.12 9.95 14.56
N SER A 208 -15.79 10.00 14.46
CA SER A 208 -14.86 9.06 15.10
C SER A 208 -14.54 9.38 16.56
N GLN A 209 -15.04 10.51 17.08
CA GLN A 209 -14.86 10.87 18.49
C GLN A 209 -15.77 10.11 19.47
N LYS A 210 -16.61 9.19 19.04
CA LYS A 210 -17.06 8.15 19.94
C LYS A 210 -15.83 7.30 20.27
N ARG A 211 -15.23 7.60 21.41
CA ARG A 211 -14.25 6.74 22.07
C ARG A 211 -14.79 5.33 21.98
N ILE A 212 -14.08 4.45 21.24
CA ILE A 212 -14.32 3.02 21.35
C ILE A 212 -13.81 2.68 22.75
N THR A 213 -14.70 2.68 23.73
CA THR A 213 -14.37 2.37 25.12
C THR A 213 -14.51 0.89 25.41
N GLU A 214 -15.13 0.14 24.51
CA GLU A 214 -15.30 -1.32 24.61
C GLU A 214 -15.32 -1.91 23.20
N VAL A 215 -14.51 -2.93 22.98
CA VAL A 215 -14.63 -3.87 21.86
C VAL A 215 -15.14 -5.16 22.47
N ASP A 216 -16.45 -5.41 22.34
CA ASP A 216 -17.00 -6.73 22.60
C ASP A 216 -16.58 -7.63 21.42
N ALA A 217 -15.65 -8.54 21.70
CA ALA A 217 -15.30 -9.61 20.79
C ALA A 217 -15.87 -10.91 21.36
N ASP A 218 -17.03 -11.34 20.87
CA ASP A 218 -17.50 -12.71 21.03
C ASP A 218 -16.73 -13.60 20.05
N PHE A 219 -15.98 -14.56 20.60
CA PHE A 219 -15.25 -15.62 19.87
C PHE A 219 -16.04 -16.91 19.91
#